data_7ad1d5d5779bfe5ef5131e08ba69b638
#
_entry.id   7ad1d5d5779bfe5ef5131e08ba69b638
#
_cell.length_a   1.000
_cell.length_b   1.000
_cell.length_c   1.000
_cell.angle_alpha   90.00
_cell.angle_beta   90.00
_cell.angle_gamma   90.00
#
_symmetry.space_group_name_H-M   'P 1'
#
loop_
_entity.id
_entity.type
_entity.pdbx_description
1 polymer ?
#
loop_
_entity_poly.entity_id
_entity_poly.type
_entity_poly.pdbx_seq_one_letter_code
_entity_poly.pdbx_strand_id
1 'polypeptide(L)'
;MELRQHASVLSDFTDPAAIERIYYPESEALLRGWTGAKRAVIFDHTIRDGHAARPGTVREPVKFIHNDQTFVSGPRRVRDHLPPHEAEKLLKGRVVNLWRPIGSTVESSPLALCDARSIAPTDLVPSDLIYQDKVGETYAFVFNPKHRWYYFPLMKAEEVLLLKIYDSAGDGVARLTAHMAFDDPSSPPDARPRRSIELRTLLFF
;
A
#
# COMPACT_ATOMS: atom_id res chain seq x y z
N MET A 1 -3.61 -0.96 10.12
CA MET A 1 -4.48 -0.36 9.08
C MET A 1 -5.42 0.66 9.71
N GLU A 2 -5.74 1.72 8.99
CA GLU A 2 -6.63 2.78 9.44
C GLU A 2 -7.37 3.38 8.25
N LEU A 3 -8.69 3.57 8.38
CA LEU A 3 -9.52 4.28 7.40
C LEU A 3 -9.67 5.74 7.82
N ARG A 4 -9.43 6.66 6.90
CA ARG A 4 -9.56 8.11 7.09
C ARG A 4 -10.40 8.74 5.98
N GLN A 5 -10.95 9.91 6.26
CA GLN A 5 -11.69 10.72 5.30
C GLN A 5 -10.79 11.86 4.81
N HIS A 6 -10.63 11.96 3.50
CA HIS A 6 -9.95 13.08 2.87
C HIS A 6 -10.27 13.16 1.37
N ALA A 7 -10.86 14.25 0.94
CA ALA A 7 -11.02 14.56 -0.48
C ALA A 7 -9.72 15.17 -1.02
N SER A 8 -9.13 14.54 -2.05
CA SER A 8 -7.93 15.08 -2.71
C SER A 8 -8.27 16.33 -3.52
N VAL A 9 -7.35 17.27 -3.56
CA VAL A 9 -7.44 18.41 -4.50
C VAL A 9 -7.11 18.00 -5.93
N LEU A 10 -6.41 16.86 -6.14
CA LEU A 10 -6.19 16.29 -7.46
C LEU A 10 -7.41 15.47 -7.88
N SER A 11 -8.04 15.85 -8.97
CA SER A 11 -9.19 15.14 -9.55
C SER A 11 -8.80 14.20 -10.70
N ASP A 12 -7.76 14.54 -11.45
CA ASP A 12 -7.27 13.74 -12.57
C ASP A 12 -5.95 13.04 -12.22
N PHE A 13 -6.03 11.73 -12.05
CA PHE A 13 -4.90 10.85 -11.77
C PHE A 13 -4.30 10.20 -13.03
N THR A 14 -4.60 10.71 -14.22
CA THR A 14 -4.01 10.21 -15.49
C THR A 14 -2.70 10.91 -15.84
N ASP A 15 -2.42 12.07 -15.26
CA ASP A 15 -1.18 12.82 -15.44
C ASP A 15 -0.16 12.52 -14.31
N PRO A 16 0.91 11.75 -14.61
CA PRO A 16 1.94 11.44 -13.62
C PRO A 16 2.62 12.68 -13.03
N ALA A 17 2.82 13.72 -13.83
CA ALA A 17 3.44 14.96 -13.35
C ALA A 17 2.53 15.72 -12.37
N ALA A 18 1.21 15.68 -12.57
CA ALA A 18 0.25 16.24 -11.62
C ALA A 18 0.21 15.43 -10.31
N ILE A 19 0.31 14.10 -10.38
CA ILE A 19 0.41 13.24 -9.20
C ILE A 19 1.62 13.65 -8.35
N GLU A 20 2.79 13.76 -8.95
CA GLU A 20 4.01 14.13 -8.21
C GLU A 20 3.96 15.58 -7.69
N ARG A 21 3.46 16.50 -8.49
CA ARG A 21 3.43 17.93 -8.13
C ARG A 21 2.36 18.28 -7.09
N ILE A 22 1.20 17.62 -7.11
CA ILE A 22 0.04 17.97 -6.30
C ILE A 22 -0.24 16.91 -5.24
N TYR A 23 -0.40 15.65 -5.65
CA TYR A 23 -0.86 14.59 -4.75
C TYR A 23 0.23 14.11 -3.78
N TYR A 24 1.51 14.12 -4.16
CA TYR A 24 2.60 13.78 -3.25
C TYR A 24 2.70 14.76 -2.08
N PRO A 25 2.83 16.08 -2.28
CA PRO A 25 2.88 17.03 -1.16
C PRO A 25 1.64 17.00 -0.27
N GLU A 26 0.45 16.86 -0.88
CA GLU A 26 -0.80 16.68 -0.16
C GLU A 26 -0.74 15.45 0.76
N SER A 27 -0.34 14.30 0.21
CA SER A 27 -0.28 13.03 0.94
C SER A 27 0.81 13.01 2.01
N GLU A 28 1.96 13.65 1.80
CA GLU A 28 2.99 13.79 2.82
C GLU A 28 2.49 14.61 4.02
N ALA A 29 1.79 15.71 3.75
CA ALA A 29 1.20 16.54 4.81
C ALA A 29 0.15 15.76 5.61
N LEU A 30 -0.72 14.99 4.94
CA LEU A 30 -1.72 14.12 5.57
C LEU A 30 -1.06 13.06 6.45
N LEU A 31 -0.09 12.33 5.90
CA LEU A 31 0.61 11.27 6.62
C LEU A 31 1.31 11.81 7.87
N ARG A 32 1.98 12.94 7.77
CA ARG A 32 2.59 13.60 8.94
C ARG A 32 1.55 14.00 9.97
N GLY A 33 0.45 14.62 9.55
CA GLY A 33 -0.63 15.06 10.45
C GLY A 33 -1.34 13.90 11.14
N TRP A 34 -1.58 12.79 10.42
CA TRP A 34 -2.30 11.64 10.95
C TRP A 34 -1.44 10.71 11.81
N THR A 35 -0.15 10.61 11.52
CA THR A 35 0.74 9.65 12.19
C THR A 35 1.66 10.27 13.24
N GLY A 36 1.82 11.59 13.21
CA GLY A 36 2.81 12.30 14.04
C GLY A 36 4.24 12.16 13.53
N ALA A 37 4.45 11.61 12.33
CA ALA A 37 5.78 11.52 11.73
C ALA A 37 6.36 12.92 11.48
N LYS A 38 7.63 13.10 11.81
CA LYS A 38 8.35 14.36 11.54
C LYS A 38 8.67 14.52 10.06
N ARG A 39 8.92 13.40 9.38
CA ARG A 39 9.23 13.37 7.96
C ARG A 39 8.46 12.25 7.26
N ALA A 40 7.92 12.54 6.09
CA ALA A 40 7.38 11.57 5.15
C ALA A 40 8.13 11.71 3.82
N VAL A 41 8.43 10.61 3.17
CA VAL A 41 9.09 10.58 1.85
C VAL A 41 8.34 9.58 0.99
N ILE A 42 7.56 10.06 0.03
CA ILE A 42 6.93 9.22 -0.98
C ILE A 42 8.00 8.83 -2.00
N PHE A 43 8.16 7.53 -2.24
CA PHE A 43 9.21 7.04 -3.14
C PHE A 43 8.67 6.34 -4.38
N ASP A 44 7.39 6.00 -4.40
CA ASP A 44 6.75 5.33 -5.54
C ASP A 44 5.22 5.44 -5.44
N HIS A 45 4.56 5.32 -6.59
CA HIS A 45 3.12 5.12 -6.65
C HIS A 45 2.75 4.06 -7.69
N THR A 46 1.60 3.44 -7.50
CA THR A 46 1.03 2.50 -8.46
C THR A 46 -0.44 2.83 -8.68
N ILE A 47 -0.82 3.04 -9.92
CA ILE A 47 -2.22 3.08 -10.33
C ILE A 47 -2.64 1.68 -10.74
N ARG A 48 -3.78 1.24 -10.24
CA ARG A 48 -4.43 0.01 -10.67
C ARG A 48 -5.77 0.34 -11.31
N ASP A 49 -6.03 -0.31 -12.45
CA ASP A 49 -7.28 -0.15 -13.20
C ASP A 49 -7.73 -1.53 -13.67
N GLY A 50 -8.92 -1.93 -13.24
CA GLY A 50 -9.52 -3.22 -13.63
C GLY A 50 -10.09 -3.24 -15.04
N HIS A 51 -10.11 -2.10 -15.77
CA HIS A 51 -10.59 -2.05 -17.16
C HIS A 51 -9.62 -2.62 -18.19
N ALA A 52 -8.49 -3.07 -17.76
CA ALA A 52 -7.52 -3.65 -18.62
C ALA A 52 -6.27 -2.89 -18.89
N ALA A 53 -5.51 -3.71 -18.97
CA ALA A 53 -4.19 -3.81 -19.53
C ALA A 53 -4.01 -2.91 -20.75
N ARG A 54 -3.62 -1.68 -20.50
CA ARG A 54 -2.73 -1.03 -21.44
C ARG A 54 -1.34 -1.57 -21.12
N PRO A 55 -0.71 -2.36 -21.99
CA PRO A 55 0.63 -2.87 -21.74
C PRO A 55 1.57 -1.75 -21.31
N GLY A 56 2.17 -1.86 -20.13
CA GLY A 56 3.24 -1.00 -19.67
C GLY A 56 2.90 0.15 -18.73
N THR A 57 1.63 0.55 -18.53
CA THR A 57 1.29 1.75 -17.74
C THR A 57 0.30 1.52 -16.61
N VAL A 58 -0.54 0.51 -16.68
CA VAL A 58 -1.58 0.24 -15.69
C VAL A 58 -1.53 -1.22 -15.27
N ARG A 59 -1.63 -1.46 -13.96
CA ARG A 59 -1.59 -2.80 -13.37
C ARG A 59 -2.98 -3.22 -12.91
N GLU A 60 -3.32 -4.48 -13.08
CA GLU A 60 -4.53 -5.06 -12.49
C GLU A 60 -4.43 -5.15 -10.96
N PRO A 61 -5.58 -5.19 -10.26
CA PRO A 61 -5.61 -5.54 -8.83
C PRO A 61 -4.96 -6.90 -8.56
N VAL A 62 -4.06 -6.95 -7.57
CA VAL A 62 -3.35 -8.20 -7.21
C VAL A 62 -4.26 -9.08 -6.38
N LYS A 63 -4.55 -10.29 -6.87
CA LYS A 63 -5.44 -11.27 -6.22
C LYS A 63 -4.71 -12.37 -5.43
N PHE A 64 -3.43 -12.24 -5.16
CA PHE A 64 -2.70 -13.11 -4.25
C PHE A 64 -2.28 -12.35 -2.98
N ILE A 65 -2.24 -13.08 -1.86
CA ILE A 65 -1.91 -12.50 -0.55
C ILE A 65 -0.45 -12.10 -0.53
N HIS A 66 -0.18 -10.84 -0.22
CA HIS A 66 1.19 -10.32 -0.13
C HIS A 66 1.31 -9.18 0.89
N ASN A 67 2.55 -8.86 1.21
CA ASN A 67 2.97 -7.61 1.84
C ASN A 67 4.19 -7.09 1.10
N ASP A 68 4.18 -5.81 0.73
CA ASP A 68 5.17 -5.23 -0.20
C ASP A 68 6.61 -5.28 0.26
N GLN A 69 6.87 -5.43 1.56
CA GLN A 69 8.22 -5.48 2.11
C GLN A 69 8.35 -6.64 3.11
N THR A 70 9.54 -7.24 3.13
CA THR A 70 9.95 -8.14 4.21
C THR A 70 10.61 -7.36 5.34
N PHE A 71 10.93 -8.04 6.44
CA PHE A 71 11.75 -7.45 7.51
C PHE A 71 13.20 -7.19 7.08
N VAL A 72 13.62 -7.72 5.92
CA VAL A 72 14.92 -7.48 5.29
C VAL A 72 14.83 -6.36 4.26
N SER A 73 13.82 -6.38 3.38
CA SER A 73 13.69 -5.39 2.31
C SER A 73 13.22 -4.03 2.83
N GLY A 74 12.42 -3.97 3.91
CA GLY A 74 11.93 -2.72 4.48
C GLY A 74 13.05 -1.72 4.84
N PRO A 75 14.08 -2.10 5.62
CA PRO A 75 15.23 -1.22 5.88
C PRO A 75 16.02 -0.84 4.63
N ARG A 76 16.09 -1.72 3.62
CA ARG A 76 16.75 -1.38 2.34
C ARG A 76 16.09 -0.18 1.66
N ARG A 77 14.76 -0.05 1.73
CA ARG A 77 14.05 1.11 1.14
C ARG A 77 14.54 2.43 1.68
N VAL A 78 14.93 2.50 2.95
CA VAL A 78 15.53 3.72 3.52
C VAL A 78 16.85 4.04 2.81
N ARG A 79 17.70 3.03 2.58
CA ARG A 79 18.99 3.20 1.89
C ARG A 79 18.84 3.49 0.39
N ASP A 80 17.81 2.94 -0.25
CA ASP A 80 17.54 3.14 -1.67
C ASP A 80 17.08 4.58 -1.99
N HIS A 81 16.42 5.25 -1.03
CA HIS A 81 15.74 6.52 -1.26
C HIS A 81 16.27 7.71 -0.44
N LEU A 82 17.25 7.49 0.41
CA LEU A 82 17.90 8.56 1.19
C LEU A 82 19.41 8.57 0.96
N PRO A 83 20.04 9.76 1.07
CA PRO A 83 21.50 9.85 1.06
C PRO A 83 22.12 8.98 2.17
N PRO A 84 23.27 8.32 1.96
CA PRO A 84 23.84 7.37 2.93
C PRO A 84 23.99 7.92 4.35
N HIS A 85 24.40 9.18 4.50
CA HIS A 85 24.57 9.82 5.81
C HIS A 85 23.26 10.07 6.57
N GLU A 86 22.13 10.16 5.85
CA GLU A 86 20.79 10.24 6.44
C GLU A 86 20.21 8.85 6.67
N ALA A 87 20.38 7.94 5.71
CA ALA A 87 19.83 6.60 5.76
C ALA A 87 20.22 5.87 7.04
N GLU A 88 21.51 5.89 7.41
CA GLU A 88 22.00 5.20 8.61
C GLU A 88 21.40 5.76 9.91
N LYS A 89 21.07 7.05 9.95
CA LYS A 89 20.37 7.68 11.11
C LYS A 89 18.89 7.34 11.15
N LEU A 90 18.28 7.06 10.00
CA LEU A 90 16.83 6.90 9.81
C LEU A 90 16.41 5.46 9.55
N LEU A 91 17.26 4.46 9.78
CA LEU A 91 16.90 3.05 9.63
C LEU A 91 15.73 2.61 10.54
N LYS A 92 15.49 3.35 11.62
CA LYS A 92 14.32 3.15 12.49
C LYS A 92 13.13 3.95 11.97
N GLY A 93 12.48 3.43 10.94
CA GLY A 93 11.32 4.05 10.32
C GLY A 93 10.20 3.04 10.06
N ARG A 94 9.19 3.52 9.37
CA ARG A 94 8.06 2.71 8.90
C ARG A 94 7.88 2.88 7.41
N VAL A 95 7.47 1.81 6.71
CA VAL A 95 6.88 1.90 5.38
C VAL A 95 5.37 1.84 5.53
N VAL A 96 4.69 2.87 5.05
CA VAL A 96 3.23 2.96 5.08
C VAL A 96 2.73 3.25 3.67
N ASN A 97 1.81 2.43 3.20
CA ASN A 97 1.11 2.70 1.96
C ASN A 97 -0.15 3.51 2.24
N LEU A 98 -0.34 4.56 1.46
CA LEU A 98 -1.58 5.32 1.40
C LEU A 98 -2.34 4.84 0.16
N TRP A 99 -3.45 4.15 0.38
CA TRP A 99 -4.27 3.59 -0.68
C TRP A 99 -5.64 4.26 -0.73
N ARG A 100 -6.13 4.56 -1.93
CA ARG A 100 -7.48 5.08 -2.12
C ARG A 100 -8.07 4.71 -3.48
N PRO A 101 -9.41 4.64 -3.60
CA PRO A 101 -10.10 4.65 -4.87
C PRO A 101 -9.88 5.97 -5.60
N ILE A 102 -9.91 5.94 -6.93
CA ILE A 102 -9.89 7.15 -7.77
C ILE A 102 -11.06 7.11 -8.76
N GLY A 103 -11.73 8.26 -8.91
CA GLY A 103 -12.78 8.48 -9.88
C GLY A 103 -14.17 7.96 -9.44
N SER A 104 -14.27 6.75 -8.87
CA SER A 104 -15.56 6.15 -8.50
C SER A 104 -15.47 5.31 -7.23
N THR A 105 -16.63 4.98 -6.68
CA THR A 105 -16.78 3.99 -5.62
C THR A 105 -16.26 2.62 -6.06
N VAL A 106 -15.68 1.87 -5.12
CA VAL A 106 -15.22 0.49 -5.35
C VAL A 106 -16.42 -0.46 -5.36
N GLU A 107 -16.81 -0.90 -6.54
CA GLU A 107 -17.92 -1.83 -6.74
C GLU A 107 -17.44 -3.27 -6.99
N SER A 108 -16.17 -3.44 -7.40
CA SER A 108 -15.56 -4.75 -7.67
C SER A 108 -14.11 -4.81 -7.19
N SER A 109 -13.60 -6.01 -6.98
CA SER A 109 -12.22 -6.28 -6.56
C SER A 109 -11.77 -5.42 -5.36
N PRO A 110 -12.52 -5.33 -4.25
CA PRO A 110 -12.16 -4.53 -3.10
C PRO A 110 -10.83 -4.99 -2.49
N LEU A 111 -10.22 -4.13 -1.67
CA LEU A 111 -8.98 -4.44 -0.97
C LEU A 111 -9.29 -5.15 0.35
N ALA A 112 -8.90 -6.41 0.47
CA ALA A 112 -8.96 -7.17 1.71
C ALA A 112 -7.65 -7.02 2.50
N LEU A 113 -7.78 -6.94 3.82
CA LEU A 113 -6.72 -6.71 4.78
C LEU A 113 -6.78 -7.78 5.86
N CYS A 114 -5.65 -8.44 6.13
CA CYS A 114 -5.57 -9.44 7.18
C CYS A 114 -5.22 -8.82 8.53
N ASP A 115 -5.93 -9.24 9.58
CA ASP A 115 -5.55 -8.91 10.96
C ASP A 115 -4.20 -9.54 11.30
N ALA A 116 -3.19 -8.71 11.51
CA ALA A 116 -1.83 -9.16 11.79
C ALA A 116 -1.73 -10.08 13.02
N ARG A 117 -2.68 -9.99 13.97
CA ARG A 117 -2.75 -10.88 15.13
C ARG A 117 -3.15 -12.31 14.78
N SER A 118 -3.69 -12.52 13.59
CA SER A 118 -4.08 -13.84 13.07
C SER A 118 -3.02 -14.47 12.17
N ILE A 119 -1.93 -13.78 11.90
CA ILE A 119 -0.81 -14.24 11.07
C ILE A 119 0.26 -14.84 11.97
N ALA A 120 0.61 -16.10 11.76
CA ALA A 120 1.75 -16.71 12.43
C ALA A 120 3.07 -16.37 11.69
N PRO A 121 4.21 -16.29 12.39
CA PRO A 121 5.50 -16.09 11.73
C PRO A 121 5.83 -17.12 10.64
N THR A 122 5.33 -18.34 10.79
CA THR A 122 5.47 -19.43 9.84
C THR A 122 4.63 -19.26 8.56
N ASP A 123 3.67 -18.33 8.56
CA ASP A 123 2.86 -18.05 7.39
C ASP A 123 3.58 -17.13 6.38
N LEU A 124 4.66 -16.47 6.80
CA LEU A 124 5.43 -15.51 6.02
C LEU A 124 6.45 -16.21 5.14
N VAL A 125 6.36 -16.04 3.84
CA VAL A 125 7.30 -16.61 2.86
C VAL A 125 7.97 -15.47 2.11
N PRO A 126 9.28 -15.21 2.32
CA PRO A 126 10.01 -14.28 1.48
C PRO A 126 9.95 -14.71 0.02
N SER A 127 9.65 -13.80 -0.85
CA SER A 127 9.44 -14.03 -2.28
C SER A 127 10.15 -12.96 -3.09
N ASP A 128 10.97 -13.37 -4.03
CA ASP A 128 11.67 -12.45 -4.91
C ASP A 128 10.73 -11.85 -5.95
N LEU A 129 10.88 -10.56 -6.19
CA LEU A 129 10.31 -9.85 -7.32
C LEU A 129 11.43 -9.54 -8.30
N ILE A 130 11.48 -10.32 -9.36
CA ILE A 130 12.54 -10.18 -10.38
C ILE A 130 12.10 -9.12 -11.40
N TYR A 131 12.84 -8.02 -11.45
CA TYR A 131 12.76 -6.99 -12.48
C TYR A 131 13.93 -7.13 -13.43
N GLN A 132 13.89 -6.40 -14.53
CA GLN A 132 14.96 -6.46 -15.54
C GLN A 132 16.32 -5.95 -15.00
N ASP A 133 16.28 -4.99 -14.08
CA ASP A 133 17.46 -4.27 -13.55
C ASP A 133 17.71 -4.49 -12.05
N LYS A 134 16.79 -5.15 -11.35
CA LYS A 134 16.87 -5.35 -9.89
C LYS A 134 16.06 -6.52 -9.41
N VAL A 135 16.35 -6.98 -8.20
CA VAL A 135 15.54 -7.95 -7.46
C VAL A 135 14.96 -7.26 -6.23
N GLY A 136 13.64 -7.20 -6.16
CA GLY A 136 12.89 -6.81 -4.97
C GLY A 136 12.56 -8.03 -4.12
N GLU A 137 12.12 -7.82 -2.89
CA GLU A 137 11.67 -8.89 -1.99
C GLU A 137 10.39 -8.47 -1.28
N THR A 138 9.39 -9.35 -1.31
CA THR A 138 8.08 -9.18 -0.68
C THR A 138 7.79 -10.38 0.20
N TYR A 139 6.75 -10.32 1.04
CA TYR A 139 6.18 -11.52 1.62
C TYR A 139 5.00 -12.02 0.79
N ALA A 140 5.06 -13.28 0.39
CA ALA A 140 3.88 -14.10 0.13
C ALA A 140 3.43 -14.77 1.43
N PHE A 141 2.23 -15.35 1.45
CA PHE A 141 1.67 -15.97 2.65
C PHE A 141 1.14 -17.36 2.36
N VAL A 142 1.46 -18.32 3.23
CA VAL A 142 0.80 -19.63 3.22
C VAL A 142 -0.64 -19.48 3.71
N PHE A 143 -1.54 -20.28 3.14
CA PHE A 143 -2.90 -20.34 3.63
C PHE A 143 -2.94 -20.81 5.09
N ASN A 144 -3.68 -20.08 5.93
CA ASN A 144 -3.94 -20.48 7.30
C ASN A 144 -5.42 -20.18 7.61
N PRO A 145 -6.22 -21.20 8.03
CA PRO A 145 -7.64 -21.01 8.33
C PRO A 145 -7.90 -20.07 9.53
N LYS A 146 -6.87 -19.72 10.28
CA LYS A 146 -6.94 -18.75 11.38
C LYS A 146 -6.86 -17.31 10.91
N HIS A 147 -6.47 -17.06 9.65
CA HIS A 147 -6.41 -15.69 9.11
C HIS A 147 -7.80 -15.05 9.17
N ARG A 148 -7.85 -13.83 9.72
CA ARG A 148 -9.07 -13.02 9.79
C ARG A 148 -8.96 -11.86 8.83
N TRP A 149 -9.87 -11.87 7.84
CA TRP A 149 -9.90 -10.90 6.76
C TRP A 149 -10.98 -9.87 6.96
N TYR A 150 -10.67 -8.63 6.62
CA TYR A 150 -11.57 -7.49 6.68
C TYR A 150 -11.44 -6.67 5.41
N TYR A 151 -12.51 -6.02 5.02
CA TYR A 151 -12.49 -5.04 3.95
C TYR A 151 -13.50 -3.93 4.25
N PHE A 152 -13.40 -2.84 3.53
CA PHE A 152 -14.35 -1.73 3.59
C PHE A 152 -15.18 -1.78 2.31
N PRO A 153 -16.48 -2.14 2.39
CA PRO A 153 -17.33 -2.24 1.22
C PRO A 153 -17.62 -0.85 0.65
N LEU A 154 -17.73 -0.77 -0.68
CA LEU A 154 -18.13 0.43 -1.40
C LEU A 154 -17.32 1.69 -1.02
N MET A 155 -15.99 1.52 -0.83
CA MET A 155 -15.10 2.65 -0.54
C MET A 155 -15.24 3.74 -1.60
N LYS A 156 -15.35 4.98 -1.13
CA LYS A 156 -15.48 6.18 -1.95
C LYS A 156 -14.12 6.84 -2.20
N ALA A 157 -14.06 7.72 -3.20
CA ALA A 157 -12.83 8.44 -3.54
C ALA A 157 -12.31 9.35 -2.41
N GLU A 158 -13.18 9.75 -1.47
CA GLU A 158 -12.82 10.54 -0.29
C GLU A 158 -12.30 9.68 0.86
N GLU A 159 -12.30 8.37 0.73
CA GLU A 159 -11.83 7.45 1.77
C GLU A 159 -10.42 6.97 1.45
N VAL A 160 -9.58 6.98 2.47
CA VAL A 160 -8.16 6.64 2.38
C VAL A 160 -7.82 5.56 3.39
N LEU A 161 -7.13 4.51 2.95
CA LEU A 161 -6.59 3.47 3.80
C LEU A 161 -5.11 3.69 4.04
N LEU A 162 -4.69 3.63 5.29
CA LEU A 162 -3.29 3.54 5.69
C LEU A 162 -2.95 2.10 6.01
N LEU A 163 -2.03 1.53 5.26
CA LEU A 163 -1.51 0.17 5.44
C LEU A 163 -0.08 0.23 5.94
N LYS A 164 0.16 -0.28 7.14
CA LYS A 164 1.53 -0.45 7.62
C LYS A 164 2.15 -1.65 6.89
N ILE A 165 3.17 -1.40 6.10
CA ILE A 165 3.86 -2.40 5.29
C ILE A 165 5.13 -2.91 6.00
N TYR A 166 5.78 -2.03 6.76
CA TYR A 166 6.92 -2.36 7.59
C TYR A 166 6.99 -1.42 8.80
N ASP A 167 7.35 -1.97 9.94
CA ASP A 167 7.69 -1.19 11.14
C ASP A 167 9.00 -1.73 11.73
N SER A 168 9.95 -0.83 11.98
CA SER A 168 11.19 -1.17 12.64
C SER A 168 11.02 -1.50 14.14
N ALA A 169 9.92 -1.01 14.76
CA ALA A 169 9.61 -1.32 16.14
C ALA A 169 9.26 -2.81 16.32
N GLY A 170 9.79 -3.44 17.34
CA GLY A 170 9.59 -4.85 17.68
C GLY A 170 8.86 -5.08 19.00
N ASP A 171 8.15 -4.08 19.49
CA ASP A 171 7.56 -3.99 20.84
C ASP A 171 6.15 -4.61 20.94
N GLY A 172 5.85 -5.60 20.15
CA GLY A 172 4.56 -6.31 20.15
C GLY A 172 3.46 -5.67 19.31
N VAL A 173 3.74 -4.55 18.62
CA VAL A 173 2.79 -3.98 17.66
C VAL A 173 2.81 -4.74 16.32
N ALA A 174 1.71 -4.68 15.61
CA ALA A 174 1.65 -5.20 14.24
C ALA A 174 2.66 -4.48 13.35
N ARG A 175 3.53 -5.24 12.68
CA ARG A 175 4.63 -4.70 11.87
C ARG A 175 4.36 -4.69 10.38
N LEU A 176 3.31 -5.37 9.93
CA LEU A 176 2.91 -5.48 8.53
C LEU A 176 1.39 -5.65 8.38
N THR A 177 0.90 -5.50 7.17
CA THR A 177 -0.50 -5.75 6.80
C THR A 177 -0.55 -6.59 5.53
N ALA A 178 -0.81 -7.90 5.66
CA ALA A 178 -1.09 -8.73 4.49
C ALA A 178 -2.37 -8.25 3.81
N HIS A 179 -2.33 -8.13 2.49
CA HIS A 179 -3.44 -7.59 1.72
C HIS A 179 -3.52 -8.21 0.33
N MET A 180 -4.71 -8.13 -0.26
CA MET A 180 -4.99 -8.59 -1.62
C MET A 180 -6.29 -7.97 -2.14
N ALA A 181 -6.48 -7.96 -3.45
CA ALA A 181 -7.81 -7.80 -4.03
C ALA A 181 -8.52 -9.17 -4.04
N PHE A 182 -9.84 -9.18 -4.01
CA PHE A 182 -10.61 -10.42 -4.13
C PHE A 182 -11.88 -10.20 -4.96
N ASP A 183 -12.47 -11.29 -5.44
CA ASP A 183 -13.76 -11.26 -6.12
C ASP A 183 -14.86 -11.32 -5.05
N ASP A 184 -15.52 -10.18 -4.84
CA ASP A 184 -16.61 -10.07 -3.89
C ASP A 184 -17.90 -10.65 -4.53
N PRO A 185 -18.45 -11.74 -3.97
CA PRO A 185 -19.67 -12.34 -4.51
C PRO A 185 -20.91 -11.46 -4.41
N SER A 186 -20.85 -10.40 -3.62
CA SER A 186 -21.91 -9.39 -3.51
C SER A 186 -21.80 -8.25 -4.53
N SER A 187 -20.74 -8.22 -5.34
CA SER A 187 -20.59 -7.23 -6.40
C SER A 187 -21.73 -7.34 -7.43
N PRO A 188 -22.33 -6.20 -7.87
CA PRO A 188 -23.32 -6.21 -8.93
C PRO A 188 -22.76 -6.84 -10.22
N PRO A 189 -23.60 -7.51 -11.05
CA PRO A 189 -23.15 -8.08 -12.33
C PRO A 189 -22.54 -7.04 -13.30
N ASP A 190 -22.97 -5.80 -13.19
CA ASP A 190 -22.52 -4.65 -13.98
C ASP A 190 -21.55 -3.73 -13.20
N ALA A 191 -20.95 -4.26 -12.11
CA ALA A 191 -20.01 -3.51 -11.27
C ALA A 191 -18.88 -2.90 -12.10
N ARG A 192 -18.62 -1.63 -11.87
CA ARG A 192 -17.49 -0.95 -12.51
C ARG A 192 -16.18 -1.52 -12.00
N PRO A 193 -15.22 -1.77 -12.91
CA PRO A 193 -13.88 -2.17 -12.53
C PRO A 193 -13.23 -1.14 -11.63
N ARG A 194 -12.55 -1.62 -10.56
CA ARG A 194 -11.88 -0.77 -9.60
C ARG A 194 -10.74 0.02 -10.23
N ARG A 195 -10.73 1.32 -9.94
CA ARG A 195 -9.56 2.18 -10.12
C ARG A 195 -9.04 2.64 -8.77
N SER A 196 -7.74 2.58 -8.56
CA SER A 196 -7.12 2.99 -7.29
C SER A 196 -5.69 3.47 -7.48
N ILE A 197 -5.24 4.32 -6.55
CA ILE A 197 -3.84 4.69 -6.42
C ILE A 197 -3.31 4.24 -5.06
N GLU A 198 -2.08 3.80 -5.06
CA GLU A 198 -1.32 3.44 -3.87
C GLU A 198 0.00 4.19 -3.88
N LEU A 199 0.24 4.99 -2.84
CA LEU A 199 1.53 5.62 -2.60
C LEU A 199 2.32 4.79 -1.60
N ARG A 200 3.62 4.61 -1.86
CA ARG A 200 4.56 3.98 -0.93
C ARG A 200 5.40 5.03 -0.25
N THR A 201 5.39 5.05 1.06
CA THR A 201 5.97 6.15 1.85
C THR A 201 6.85 5.64 2.98
N LEU A 202 8.00 6.27 3.15
CA LEU A 202 8.84 6.15 4.34
C LEU A 202 8.40 7.19 5.37
N LEU A 203 8.15 6.78 6.60
CA LEU A 203 7.80 7.64 7.72
C LEU A 203 8.86 7.56 8.82
N PHE A 204 9.27 8.72 9.32
CA PHE A 204 10.27 8.89 10.38
C PHE A 204 9.70 9.72 11.53
N PHE A 205 9.92 9.26 12.78
CA PHE A 205 9.32 9.80 14.00
C PHE A 205 10.32 10.53 14.91
#